data_cbe075d02b8ee4996950e73bc1d47e1d
#
_entry.id   cbe075d02b8ee4996950e73bc1d47e1d
#
_cell.length_a   1.000
_cell.length_b   1.000
_cell.length_c   1.000
_cell.angle_alpha   90.00
_cell.angle_beta   90.00
_cell.angle_gamma   90.00
#
_symmetry.space_group_name_H-M   'P 1'
#
loop_
_entity.id
_entity.type
_entity.pdbx_description
1 polymer ?
#
loop_
_entity_poly.entity_id
_entity_poly.type
_entity_poly.pdbx_seq_one_letter_code
_entity_poly.pdbx_strand_id
1 'polypeptide(L)'
;MKRIFTLLLIMVFAATLLTSCKKDKGNPPALPPAESMEIDFSNFLTGTKSGVADLPKGVNEINWDYAALMASYWKTVIASTLAIPVAAFKLAVNQTPTYLSDKTWQWSYTVSGLTGSYTARLTGQTRSSDVLWNMYISKTGTGSFTDFLWFTGTSKLDGKGGQWVLNYSPSFNEPLLQIDWTGSGTDVEYVKYTYVRALNDARTADPFKNSYIEFGSSTGTYNRYYNIHFYYLTEFYDANVEWSTTGIIGRVKCAKFFGDSVWHCWDATHVDATCVTK
;
A
#
# COMPACT_ATOMS: atom_id res chain seq x y z
N MET A 1 51.66 -33.43 41.64
CA MET A 1 50.44 -32.68 42.01
C MET A 1 50.36 -31.32 41.39
N LYS A 2 51.39 -30.45 41.39
CA LYS A 2 51.31 -29.08 40.77
C LYS A 2 50.95 -29.04 39.28
N ARG A 3 51.42 -29.99 38.46
CA ARG A 3 51.11 -30.02 37.00
C ARG A 3 49.68 -30.47 36.69
N ILE A 4 49.06 -31.28 37.50
CA ILE A 4 47.68 -31.73 37.31
C ILE A 4 46.70 -30.58 37.68
N PHE A 5 47.06 -29.82 38.70
CA PHE A 5 46.27 -28.64 39.11
C PHE A 5 46.27 -27.51 38.05
N THR A 6 47.41 -27.31 37.34
CA THR A 6 47.52 -26.33 36.29
C THR A 6 46.72 -26.73 35.04
N LEU A 7 46.72 -28.03 34.68
CA LEU A 7 45.91 -28.56 33.58
C LEU A 7 44.39 -28.49 33.84
N LEU A 8 43.96 -28.75 35.09
CA LEU A 8 42.57 -28.62 35.49
C LEU A 8 42.10 -27.14 35.49
N LEU A 9 42.95 -26.19 35.88
CA LEU A 9 42.63 -24.78 35.86
C LEU A 9 42.51 -24.24 34.43
N ILE A 10 43.35 -24.71 33.48
CA ILE A 10 43.26 -24.32 32.07
C ILE A 10 42.00 -24.88 31.43
N MET A 11 41.57 -26.12 31.78
CA MET A 11 40.36 -26.73 31.26
C MET A 11 39.08 -26.05 31.75
N VAL A 12 39.07 -25.57 33.02
CA VAL A 12 37.95 -24.77 33.57
C VAL A 12 37.88 -23.40 32.90
N PHE A 13 39.01 -22.76 32.61
CA PHE A 13 39.03 -21.44 31.94
C PHE A 13 38.65 -21.56 30.46
N ALA A 14 38.96 -22.66 29.76
CA ALA A 14 38.51 -22.91 28.40
C ALA A 14 37.02 -23.20 28.31
N ALA A 15 36.41 -23.80 29.33
CA ALA A 15 34.97 -24.08 29.37
C ALA A 15 34.10 -22.80 29.56
N THR A 16 34.65 -21.76 30.19
CA THR A 16 33.92 -20.48 30.39
C THR A 16 33.92 -19.57 29.17
N LEU A 17 34.75 -19.82 28.15
CA LEU A 17 34.78 -19.06 26.91
C LEU A 17 33.74 -19.52 25.88
N LEU A 18 33.01 -20.60 26.16
CA LEU A 18 31.93 -21.11 25.31
C LEU A 18 30.55 -20.59 25.72
N THR A 19 30.44 -19.57 26.55
CA THR A 19 29.19 -18.82 26.63
C THR A 19 28.99 -18.08 25.30
N SER A 20 28.51 -18.82 24.31
CA SER A 20 27.93 -18.28 23.09
C SER A 20 26.99 -17.17 23.53
N CYS A 21 27.33 -15.91 23.22
CA CYS A 21 26.35 -14.83 23.28
C CYS A 21 25.16 -15.26 22.45
N LYS A 22 24.13 -15.79 23.08
CA LYS A 22 22.83 -15.94 22.43
C LYS A 22 22.42 -14.52 22.05
N LYS A 23 22.68 -14.13 20.81
CA LYS A 23 22.15 -12.87 20.26
C LYS A 23 20.66 -12.83 20.65
N ASP A 24 20.28 -11.81 21.37
CA ASP A 24 18.89 -11.64 21.76
C ASP A 24 18.03 -11.61 20.47
N LYS A 25 17.14 -12.58 20.38
CA LYS A 25 16.26 -12.72 19.22
C LYS A 25 15.28 -11.56 19.12
N GLY A 26 14.96 -10.93 20.25
CA GLY A 26 13.85 -9.99 20.37
C GLY A 26 12.50 -10.65 20.08
N ASN A 27 11.47 -9.83 20.06
CA ASN A 27 10.15 -10.24 19.59
C ASN A 27 10.01 -9.99 18.09
N PRO A 28 9.13 -10.72 17.39
CA PRO A 28 8.75 -10.36 16.03
C PRO A 28 8.23 -8.91 16.01
N PRO A 29 8.58 -8.12 14.98
CA PRO A 29 8.05 -6.77 14.84
C PRO A 29 6.53 -6.82 14.68
N ALA A 30 5.85 -5.78 15.18
CA ALA A 30 4.42 -5.59 14.93
C ALA A 30 4.19 -5.44 13.42
N LEU A 31 3.27 -6.23 12.90
CA LEU A 31 2.89 -6.15 11.49
C LEU A 31 2.12 -4.85 11.23
N PRO A 32 2.39 -4.12 10.15
CA PRO A 32 1.56 -3.02 9.71
C PRO A 32 0.12 -3.46 9.48
N PRO A 33 -0.88 -2.59 9.66
CA PRO A 33 -2.27 -2.92 9.35
C PRO A 33 -2.41 -3.26 7.86
N ALA A 34 -3.29 -4.21 7.52
CA ALA A 34 -3.52 -4.60 6.13
C ALA A 34 -4.05 -3.43 5.28
N GLU A 35 -4.77 -2.53 5.92
CA GLU A 35 -5.32 -1.28 5.38
C GLU A 35 -4.22 -0.30 4.98
N SER A 36 -2.96 -0.50 5.41
CA SER A 36 -1.80 0.28 4.93
C SER A 36 -1.53 0.12 3.42
N MET A 37 -2.15 -0.87 2.81
CA MET A 37 -2.13 -1.13 1.37
C MET A 37 -3.49 -0.93 0.70
N GLU A 38 -4.46 -0.25 1.34
CA GLU A 38 -5.82 -0.10 0.81
C GLU A 38 -6.31 1.34 0.93
N ILE A 39 -7.04 1.82 -0.08
CA ILE A 39 -7.84 3.04 0.00
C ILE A 39 -9.31 2.63 0.07
N ASP A 40 -10.06 3.26 0.96
CA ASP A 40 -11.51 3.10 1.02
C ASP A 40 -12.20 3.90 -0.10
N PHE A 41 -12.78 3.16 -1.05
CA PHE A 41 -13.59 3.71 -2.13
C PHE A 41 -15.10 3.50 -1.91
N SER A 42 -15.53 3.01 -0.75
CA SER A 42 -16.91 2.57 -0.50
C SER A 42 -17.95 3.66 -0.79
N ASN A 43 -17.63 4.92 -0.53
CA ASN A 43 -18.52 6.06 -0.77
C ASN A 43 -18.88 6.29 -2.26
N PHE A 44 -18.10 5.74 -3.20
CA PHE A 44 -18.24 6.00 -4.63
C PHE A 44 -18.50 4.73 -5.45
N LEU A 45 -18.91 3.62 -4.81
CA LEU A 45 -19.08 2.33 -5.50
C LEU A 45 -20.46 2.11 -6.10
N THR A 46 -21.46 2.90 -5.74
CA THR A 46 -22.84 2.74 -6.20
C THR A 46 -23.11 3.67 -7.38
N GLY A 47 -23.46 3.11 -8.54
CA GLY A 47 -23.96 3.86 -9.69
C GLY A 47 -22.92 4.39 -10.68
N THR A 48 -21.66 3.93 -10.63
CA THR A 48 -20.61 4.38 -11.55
C THR A 48 -20.88 3.96 -13.01
N LYS A 49 -20.84 4.93 -13.91
CA LYS A 49 -20.89 4.77 -15.37
C LYS A 49 -19.46 4.54 -15.92
N SER A 50 -19.37 3.91 -17.09
CA SER A 50 -18.14 3.27 -17.57
C SER A 50 -17.09 4.17 -18.21
N GLY A 51 -17.13 5.50 -18.13
CA GLY A 51 -16.08 6.37 -18.68
C GLY A 51 -16.42 7.86 -18.68
N VAL A 52 -15.38 8.70 -18.81
CA VAL A 52 -15.52 10.19 -18.88
C VAL A 52 -16.37 10.61 -20.08
N ALA A 53 -16.31 9.82 -21.18
CA ALA A 53 -17.11 10.08 -22.39
C ALA A 53 -18.60 9.79 -22.20
N ASP A 54 -18.95 8.97 -21.20
CA ASP A 54 -20.32 8.51 -20.95
C ASP A 54 -21.01 9.32 -19.84
N LEU A 55 -20.36 10.36 -19.30
CA LEU A 55 -21.03 11.29 -18.38
C LEU A 55 -22.13 12.02 -19.11
N PRO A 56 -23.39 11.90 -18.70
CA PRO A 56 -24.51 12.49 -19.43
C PRO A 56 -24.42 14.03 -19.34
N LYS A 57 -24.30 14.66 -20.48
CA LYS A 57 -24.44 16.10 -20.60
C LYS A 57 -25.91 16.45 -20.35
N GLY A 58 -26.20 17.13 -19.26
CA GLY A 58 -27.53 17.66 -18.98
C GLY A 58 -28.33 16.99 -17.86
N VAL A 59 -27.72 16.15 -17.04
CA VAL A 59 -28.28 15.69 -15.76
C VAL A 59 -27.64 16.45 -14.61
N ASN A 60 -28.42 16.73 -13.57
CA ASN A 60 -28.00 17.48 -12.38
C ASN A 60 -27.19 16.61 -11.40
N GLU A 61 -26.29 15.76 -11.88
CA GLU A 61 -25.46 14.84 -11.07
C GLU A 61 -24.00 14.81 -11.53
N ILE A 62 -23.60 15.79 -12.34
CA ILE A 62 -22.29 15.77 -13.02
C ILE A 62 -21.12 15.86 -12.03
N ASN A 63 -21.34 16.54 -10.89
CA ASN A 63 -20.32 16.77 -9.88
C ASN A 63 -19.97 15.46 -9.15
N TRP A 64 -21.00 14.74 -8.71
CA TRP A 64 -20.82 13.43 -8.07
C TRP A 64 -20.34 12.37 -9.06
N ASP A 65 -20.93 12.33 -10.26
CA ASP A 65 -20.54 11.38 -11.32
C ASP A 65 -19.05 11.51 -11.66
N TYR A 66 -18.52 12.74 -11.75
CA TYR A 66 -17.11 12.96 -11.99
C TYR A 66 -16.24 12.47 -10.83
N ALA A 67 -16.60 12.76 -9.59
CA ALA A 67 -15.89 12.29 -8.40
C ALA A 67 -15.90 10.75 -8.33
N ALA A 68 -17.06 10.13 -8.58
CA ALA A 68 -17.22 8.68 -8.61
C ALA A 68 -16.40 8.01 -9.73
N LEU A 69 -16.33 8.64 -10.90
CA LEU A 69 -15.51 8.18 -12.02
C LEU A 69 -14.02 8.18 -11.65
N MET A 70 -13.51 9.24 -11.04
CA MET A 70 -12.12 9.32 -10.59
C MET A 70 -11.81 8.26 -9.54
N ALA A 71 -12.68 8.06 -8.56
CA ALA A 71 -12.56 7.01 -7.56
C ALA A 71 -12.56 5.61 -8.20
N SER A 72 -13.47 5.35 -9.14
CA SER A 72 -13.58 4.06 -9.86
C SER A 72 -12.35 3.76 -10.72
N TYR A 73 -11.82 4.76 -11.42
CA TYR A 73 -10.59 4.61 -12.19
C TYR A 73 -9.43 4.15 -11.30
N TRP A 74 -9.16 4.87 -10.21
CA TRP A 74 -8.09 4.52 -9.29
C TRP A 74 -8.33 3.20 -8.57
N LYS A 75 -9.59 2.90 -8.20
CA LYS A 75 -9.94 1.58 -7.66
C LYS A 75 -9.55 0.46 -8.63
N THR A 76 -9.81 0.63 -9.92
CA THR A 76 -9.46 -0.38 -10.94
C THR A 76 -7.95 -0.53 -11.08
N VAL A 77 -7.21 0.59 -11.14
CA VAL A 77 -5.73 0.57 -11.18
C VAL A 77 -5.16 -0.15 -9.95
N ILE A 78 -5.62 0.20 -8.75
CA ILE A 78 -5.16 -0.38 -7.49
C ILE A 78 -5.54 -1.88 -7.42
N ALA A 79 -6.78 -2.24 -7.73
CA ALA A 79 -7.21 -3.63 -7.69
C ALA A 79 -6.42 -4.52 -8.65
N SER A 80 -6.11 -4.04 -9.85
CA SER A 80 -5.33 -4.80 -10.84
C SER A 80 -3.87 -5.01 -10.42
N THR A 81 -3.30 -4.08 -9.64
CA THR A 81 -1.89 -4.13 -9.23
C THR A 81 -1.68 -4.75 -7.84
N LEU A 82 -2.64 -4.59 -6.93
CA LEU A 82 -2.50 -4.92 -5.52
C LEU A 82 -3.30 -6.13 -5.05
N ALA A 83 -4.23 -6.67 -5.84
CA ALA A 83 -5.09 -7.77 -5.38
C ALA A 83 -4.29 -8.95 -4.81
N ILE A 84 -3.22 -9.37 -5.49
CA ILE A 84 -2.39 -10.48 -5.04
C ILE A 84 -1.44 -10.07 -3.88
N PRO A 85 -0.67 -8.97 -3.95
CA PRO A 85 0.16 -8.52 -2.84
C PRO A 85 -0.62 -8.31 -1.54
N VAL A 86 -1.79 -7.67 -1.59
CA VAL A 86 -2.65 -7.45 -0.42
C VAL A 86 -3.18 -8.77 0.14
N ALA A 87 -3.69 -9.66 -0.72
CA ALA A 87 -4.14 -10.99 -0.29
C ALA A 87 -2.99 -11.79 0.34
N ALA A 88 -1.79 -11.73 -0.26
CA ALA A 88 -0.59 -12.36 0.27
C ALA A 88 -0.21 -11.79 1.65
N PHE A 89 -0.24 -10.48 1.82
CA PHE A 89 0.04 -9.85 3.10
C PHE A 89 -1.00 -10.25 4.17
N LYS A 90 -2.29 -10.18 3.86
CA LYS A 90 -3.38 -10.59 4.76
C LYS A 90 -3.28 -12.06 5.22
N LEU A 91 -2.80 -12.94 4.36
CA LEU A 91 -2.56 -14.34 4.74
C LEU A 91 -1.31 -14.50 5.59
N ALA A 92 -0.24 -13.74 5.31
CA ALA A 92 1.00 -13.78 6.07
C ALA A 92 0.79 -13.41 7.54
N VAL A 93 -0.02 -12.37 7.82
CA VAL A 93 -0.26 -11.89 9.19
C VAL A 93 -0.91 -12.94 10.11
N ASN A 94 -1.56 -13.96 9.55
CA ASN A 94 -2.18 -15.06 10.30
C ASN A 94 -1.23 -16.25 10.55
N GLN A 95 0.03 -16.16 10.10
CA GLN A 95 1.02 -17.24 10.29
C GLN A 95 1.86 -16.98 11.55
N THR A 96 2.33 -18.07 12.18
CA THR A 96 3.30 -17.98 13.26
C THR A 96 4.68 -17.65 12.68
N PRO A 97 5.32 -16.55 13.11
CA PRO A 97 6.62 -16.17 12.57
C PRO A 97 7.74 -17.10 13.05
N THR A 98 8.70 -17.33 12.17
CA THR A 98 9.94 -18.05 12.46
C THR A 98 11.11 -17.07 12.52
N TYR A 99 11.91 -17.15 13.56
CA TYR A 99 13.14 -16.37 13.67
C TYR A 99 14.21 -16.91 12.71
N LEU A 100 14.81 -16.04 11.94
CA LEU A 100 15.92 -16.37 11.05
C LEU A 100 17.27 -15.99 11.67
N SER A 101 17.62 -14.71 11.66
CA SER A 101 18.86 -14.16 12.20
C SER A 101 18.74 -12.65 12.29
N ASP A 102 19.66 -11.98 12.98
CA ASP A 102 19.82 -10.52 12.98
C ASP A 102 18.50 -9.73 13.15
N LYS A 103 17.68 -10.14 14.13
CA LYS A 103 16.34 -9.58 14.41
C LYS A 103 15.39 -9.67 13.21
N THR A 104 15.60 -10.65 12.34
CA THR A 104 14.74 -10.92 11.19
C THR A 104 13.80 -12.07 11.49
N TRP A 105 12.52 -11.87 11.24
CA TRP A 105 11.45 -12.83 11.38
C TRP A 105 10.79 -13.08 10.03
N GLN A 106 10.27 -14.29 9.82
CA GLN A 106 9.63 -14.70 8.59
C GLN A 106 8.27 -15.31 8.85
N TRP A 107 7.28 -14.86 8.07
CA TRP A 107 5.96 -15.46 7.91
C TRP A 107 5.89 -16.11 6.54
N SER A 108 5.50 -17.38 6.47
CA SER A 108 5.48 -18.12 5.21
C SER A 108 4.24 -18.99 5.12
N TYR A 109 3.67 -19.08 3.92
CA TYR A 109 2.54 -19.94 3.62
C TYR A 109 2.56 -20.35 2.14
N THR A 110 1.78 -21.39 1.82
CA THR A 110 1.59 -21.86 0.44
C THR A 110 0.10 -21.98 0.15
N VAL A 111 -0.30 -21.52 -1.03
CA VAL A 111 -1.67 -21.61 -1.54
C VAL A 111 -1.65 -22.35 -2.86
N SER A 112 -2.47 -23.40 -2.99
CA SER A 112 -2.66 -24.12 -4.25
C SER A 112 -3.71 -23.42 -5.10
N GLY A 113 -3.35 -23.14 -6.37
CA GLY A 113 -4.25 -22.58 -7.38
C GLY A 113 -4.43 -23.54 -8.55
N LEU A 114 -5.33 -23.20 -9.47
CA LEU A 114 -5.64 -24.02 -10.65
C LEU A 114 -4.43 -24.23 -11.59
N THR A 115 -3.51 -23.27 -11.65
CA THR A 115 -2.36 -23.26 -12.56
C THR A 115 -1.02 -23.53 -11.88
N GLY A 116 -1.04 -23.93 -10.60
CA GLY A 116 0.15 -24.18 -9.79
C GLY A 116 0.01 -23.70 -8.36
N SER A 117 1.06 -23.85 -7.56
CA SER A 117 1.08 -23.39 -6.17
C SER A 117 1.90 -22.11 -6.04
N TYR A 118 1.44 -21.22 -5.17
CA TYR A 118 2.13 -19.99 -4.79
C TYR A 118 2.66 -20.12 -3.37
N THR A 119 3.94 -19.86 -3.18
CA THR A 119 4.57 -19.76 -1.86
C THR A 119 4.94 -18.31 -1.62
N ALA A 120 4.41 -17.74 -0.55
CA ALA A 120 4.73 -16.39 -0.11
C ALA A 120 5.61 -16.42 1.14
N ARG A 121 6.57 -15.51 1.20
CA ARG A 121 7.52 -15.32 2.29
C ARG A 121 7.62 -13.83 2.63
N LEU A 122 6.98 -13.40 3.72
CA LEU A 122 7.17 -12.07 4.28
C LEU A 122 8.30 -12.11 5.29
N THR A 123 9.28 -11.22 5.17
CA THR A 123 10.31 -11.01 6.19
C THR A 123 10.18 -9.64 6.81
N GLY A 124 10.38 -9.56 8.12
CA GLY A 124 10.44 -8.30 8.87
C GLY A 124 11.73 -8.25 9.69
N GLN A 125 12.59 -7.29 9.39
CA GLN A 125 13.83 -7.06 10.12
C GLN A 125 13.73 -5.79 10.96
N THR A 126 13.81 -5.94 12.28
CA THR A 126 13.86 -4.80 13.19
C THR A 126 15.24 -4.14 13.13
N ARG A 127 15.29 -2.89 12.69
CA ARG A 127 16.48 -2.04 12.65
C ARG A 127 16.45 -1.03 13.80
N SER A 128 17.42 -0.14 13.88
CA SER A 128 17.51 0.86 14.96
C SER A 128 16.38 1.88 14.97
N SER A 129 15.85 2.25 13.80
CA SER A 129 14.85 3.31 13.63
C SER A 129 13.54 2.84 13.02
N ASP A 130 13.51 1.66 12.43
CA ASP A 130 12.36 1.16 11.67
C ASP A 130 12.36 -0.37 11.57
N VAL A 131 11.37 -0.90 10.86
CA VAL A 131 11.32 -2.30 10.42
C VAL A 131 11.41 -2.32 8.90
N LEU A 132 12.35 -3.11 8.37
CA LEU A 132 12.43 -3.40 6.93
C LEU A 132 11.59 -4.63 6.61
N TRP A 133 10.71 -4.51 5.65
CA TRP A 133 9.82 -5.56 5.17
C TRP A 133 10.17 -5.96 3.74
N ASN A 134 10.14 -7.28 3.45
CA ASN A 134 10.24 -7.79 2.08
C ASN A 134 9.26 -8.95 1.89
N MET A 135 8.48 -8.90 0.82
CA MET A 135 7.59 -9.99 0.40
C MET A 135 8.14 -10.65 -0.86
N TYR A 136 8.48 -11.91 -0.73
CA TYR A 136 8.89 -12.75 -1.85
C TYR A 136 7.77 -13.71 -2.20
N ILE A 137 7.54 -13.91 -3.48
CA ILE A 137 6.58 -14.90 -3.98
C ILE A 137 7.27 -15.78 -5.01
N SER A 138 7.03 -17.09 -4.88
CA SER A 138 7.39 -18.11 -5.87
C SER A 138 6.13 -18.75 -6.40
N LYS A 139 6.14 -19.14 -7.67
CA LYS A 139 5.07 -19.87 -8.33
C LYS A 139 5.61 -21.11 -9.01
N THR A 140 4.93 -22.25 -8.81
CA THR A 140 5.15 -23.49 -9.57
C THR A 140 4.10 -23.65 -10.67
N GLY A 141 4.33 -24.54 -11.64
CA GLY A 141 3.40 -24.78 -12.74
C GLY A 141 3.56 -23.81 -13.90
N THR A 142 2.47 -23.53 -14.62
CA THR A 142 2.50 -22.66 -15.81
C THR A 142 2.87 -21.22 -15.43
N GLY A 143 3.89 -20.67 -16.10
CA GLY A 143 4.41 -19.33 -15.81
C GLY A 143 5.14 -19.31 -14.44
N SER A 144 5.90 -20.36 -14.13
CA SER A 144 6.67 -20.48 -12.89
C SER A 144 7.74 -19.40 -12.76
N PHE A 145 7.98 -18.95 -11.52
CA PHE A 145 9.06 -18.06 -11.14
C PHE A 145 9.46 -18.34 -9.68
N THR A 146 10.66 -17.93 -9.30
CA THR A 146 11.19 -18.18 -7.95
C THR A 146 11.64 -16.87 -7.32
N ASP A 147 11.28 -16.70 -6.04
CA ASP A 147 11.73 -15.61 -5.17
C ASP A 147 11.63 -14.20 -5.80
N PHE A 148 10.53 -13.95 -6.52
CA PHE A 148 10.24 -12.60 -6.99
C PHE A 148 9.97 -11.69 -5.80
N LEU A 149 10.77 -10.64 -5.62
CA LEU A 149 10.52 -9.60 -4.64
C LEU A 149 9.31 -8.76 -5.10
N TRP A 150 8.12 -9.12 -4.62
CA TRP A 150 6.89 -8.45 -5.05
C TRP A 150 6.76 -7.07 -4.47
N PHE A 151 7.05 -6.92 -3.17
CA PHE A 151 7.17 -5.61 -2.57
C PHE A 151 8.23 -5.58 -1.47
N THR A 152 8.75 -4.40 -1.25
CA THR A 152 9.56 -4.04 -0.09
C THR A 152 8.93 -2.85 0.61
N GLY A 153 9.29 -2.61 1.86
CA GLY A 153 8.80 -1.46 2.58
C GLY A 153 9.49 -1.22 3.90
N THR A 154 9.13 -0.12 4.52
CA THR A 154 9.55 0.21 5.88
C THR A 154 8.34 0.64 6.70
N SER A 155 8.35 0.32 7.98
CA SER A 155 7.39 0.88 8.94
C SER A 155 8.13 1.44 10.13
N LYS A 156 7.53 2.44 10.78
CA LYS A 156 8.00 2.93 12.08
C LYS A 156 7.94 1.79 13.10
N LEU A 157 8.80 1.84 14.12
CA LEU A 157 8.81 0.84 15.19
C LEU A 157 7.50 0.79 15.99
N ASP A 158 6.78 1.92 16.06
CA ASP A 158 5.48 2.03 16.70
C ASP A 158 4.31 1.58 15.82
N GLY A 159 4.57 1.17 14.56
CA GLY A 159 3.57 0.71 13.61
C GLY A 159 2.63 1.80 13.05
N LYS A 160 2.92 3.09 13.30
CA LYS A 160 2.02 4.20 12.95
C LYS A 160 2.34 4.90 11.62
N GLY A 161 3.00 4.22 10.73
CA GLY A 161 3.28 4.76 9.42
C GLY A 161 4.41 4.04 8.74
N GLY A 162 4.50 4.20 7.44
CA GLY A 162 5.50 3.55 6.64
C GLY A 162 5.34 3.82 5.16
N GLN A 163 6.09 3.06 4.39
CA GLN A 163 6.07 3.10 2.93
C GLN A 163 6.19 1.68 2.39
N TRP A 164 5.48 1.41 1.31
CA TRP A 164 5.59 0.22 0.50
C TRP A 164 6.02 0.58 -0.93
N VAL A 165 6.83 -0.24 -1.55
CA VAL A 165 7.19 -0.16 -2.96
C VAL A 165 6.94 -1.52 -3.59
N LEU A 166 6.01 -1.55 -4.53
CA LEU A 166 5.64 -2.75 -5.27
C LEU A 166 6.37 -2.80 -6.59
N ASN A 167 6.89 -3.98 -6.94
CA ASN A 167 7.52 -4.24 -8.22
C ASN A 167 6.49 -4.72 -9.26
N TYR A 168 6.76 -4.41 -10.53
CA TYR A 168 5.81 -4.60 -11.62
C TYR A 168 5.53 -6.07 -11.91
N SER A 169 6.55 -6.86 -12.19
CA SER A 169 6.39 -8.26 -12.54
C SER A 169 7.70 -9.05 -12.42
N PRO A 170 7.66 -10.39 -12.37
CA PRO A 170 8.87 -11.21 -12.40
C PRO A 170 9.75 -10.98 -13.64
N SER A 171 9.16 -10.62 -14.78
CA SER A 171 9.87 -10.32 -16.03
C SER A 171 10.51 -8.94 -16.04
N PHE A 172 9.91 -7.99 -15.32
CA PHE A 172 10.39 -6.62 -15.18
C PHE A 172 10.43 -6.27 -13.69
N ASN A 173 11.51 -6.68 -13.03
CA ASN A 173 11.69 -6.43 -11.60
C ASN A 173 12.09 -4.95 -11.36
N GLU A 174 11.14 -4.07 -11.52
CA GLU A 174 11.26 -2.63 -11.37
C GLU A 174 10.10 -2.06 -10.57
N PRO A 175 10.29 -0.97 -9.81
CA PRO A 175 9.21 -0.33 -9.05
C PRO A 175 8.05 0.09 -9.95
N LEU A 176 6.83 -0.25 -9.54
CA LEU A 176 5.58 0.13 -10.20
C LEU A 176 4.82 1.17 -9.39
N LEU A 177 4.60 0.88 -8.12
CA LEU A 177 3.74 1.67 -7.25
C LEU A 177 4.39 1.87 -5.89
N GLN A 178 4.42 3.10 -5.42
CA GLN A 178 4.79 3.45 -4.05
C GLN A 178 3.52 3.77 -3.26
N ILE A 179 3.47 3.33 -2.01
CA ILE A 179 2.37 3.60 -1.08
C ILE A 179 2.98 4.20 0.18
N ASP A 180 2.66 5.45 0.46
CA ASP A 180 2.98 6.12 1.72
C ASP A 180 1.74 6.10 2.61
N TRP A 181 1.89 5.76 3.88
CA TRP A 181 0.76 5.64 4.80
C TRP A 181 1.10 6.10 6.22
N THR A 182 0.08 6.61 6.91
CA THR A 182 0.12 6.87 8.36
C THR A 182 -1.19 6.46 9.01
N GLY A 183 -1.14 6.19 10.32
CA GLY A 183 -2.32 5.80 11.08
C GLY A 183 -2.08 5.86 12.59
N SER A 184 -3.10 5.55 13.37
CA SER A 184 -3.08 5.55 14.83
C SER A 184 -2.65 4.21 15.46
N GLY A 185 -2.33 3.22 14.63
CA GLY A 185 -1.91 1.86 15.01
C GLY A 185 -2.81 0.78 14.44
N THR A 186 -4.12 0.82 14.68
CA THR A 186 -5.10 -0.09 14.07
C THR A 186 -5.77 0.51 12.85
N ASP A 187 -5.89 1.83 12.78
CA ASP A 187 -6.61 2.53 11.72
C ASP A 187 -5.63 3.33 10.86
N VAL A 188 -5.81 3.25 9.56
CA VAL A 188 -5.07 4.04 8.57
C VAL A 188 -5.82 5.35 8.35
N GLU A 189 -5.14 6.48 8.58
CA GLU A 189 -5.71 7.83 8.50
C GLU A 189 -5.35 8.53 7.19
N TYR A 190 -4.25 8.11 6.59
CA TYR A 190 -3.70 8.66 5.36
C TYR A 190 -3.05 7.57 4.53
N VAL A 191 -3.33 7.56 3.23
CA VAL A 191 -2.66 6.71 2.24
C VAL A 191 -2.46 7.51 0.95
N LYS A 192 -1.26 7.41 0.39
CA LYS A 192 -0.96 7.96 -0.93
C LYS A 192 -0.37 6.87 -1.82
N TYR A 193 -0.98 6.63 -2.95
CA TYR A 193 -0.43 5.79 -4.02
C TYR A 193 0.19 6.66 -5.08
N THR A 194 1.45 6.39 -5.40
CA THR A 194 2.18 7.09 -6.46
C THR A 194 2.65 6.08 -7.49
N TYR A 195 2.31 6.26 -8.74
CA TYR A 195 2.83 5.48 -9.85
C TYR A 195 4.27 5.92 -10.12
N VAL A 196 5.23 5.03 -9.86
CA VAL A 196 6.67 5.35 -9.88
C VAL A 196 7.43 4.70 -11.03
N ARG A 197 6.78 3.87 -11.83
CA ARG A 197 7.41 3.18 -12.95
C ARG A 197 8.02 4.19 -13.94
N ALA A 198 9.29 4.00 -14.24
CA ALA A 198 10.02 4.96 -15.08
C ALA A 198 9.86 4.70 -16.58
N LEU A 199 9.78 3.42 -16.97
CA LEU A 199 9.69 3.00 -18.36
C LEU A 199 8.49 2.06 -18.56
N ASN A 200 7.72 2.27 -19.60
CA ASN A 200 6.64 1.37 -20.02
C ASN A 200 7.16 0.04 -20.61
N ASP A 201 6.29 -0.84 -21.05
CA ASP A 201 6.68 -2.14 -21.62
C ASP A 201 7.47 -2.02 -22.93
N ALA A 202 7.31 -0.94 -23.66
CA ALA A 202 8.12 -0.61 -24.85
C ALA A 202 9.49 0.00 -24.49
N ARG A 203 9.82 0.10 -23.19
CA ARG A 203 11.06 0.69 -22.68
C ARG A 203 11.26 2.17 -23.03
N THR A 204 10.17 2.87 -23.25
CA THR A 204 10.12 4.34 -23.37
C THR A 204 9.65 4.95 -22.06
N ALA A 205 9.83 6.27 -21.87
CA ALA A 205 9.37 6.97 -20.68
C ALA A 205 7.87 6.71 -20.44
N ASP A 206 7.54 6.28 -19.22
CA ASP A 206 6.14 6.00 -18.87
C ASP A 206 5.40 7.33 -18.60
N PRO A 207 4.38 7.68 -19.39
CA PRO A 207 3.68 8.95 -19.21
C PRO A 207 2.89 9.03 -17.91
N PHE A 208 2.52 7.89 -17.33
CA PHE A 208 1.78 7.84 -16.05
C PHE A 208 2.66 8.07 -14.83
N LYS A 209 3.99 8.09 -15.00
CA LYS A 209 4.92 8.32 -13.89
C LYS A 209 4.57 9.62 -13.16
N ASN A 210 4.52 9.54 -11.83
CA ASN A 210 4.12 10.58 -10.88
C ASN A 210 2.60 10.80 -10.77
N SER A 211 1.76 10.05 -11.51
CA SER A 211 0.33 10.02 -11.19
C SER A 211 0.13 9.50 -9.78
N TYR A 212 -0.80 10.12 -9.02
CA TYR A 212 -1.09 9.68 -7.67
C TYR A 212 -2.56 9.87 -7.29
N ILE A 213 -3.00 9.09 -6.32
CA ILE A 213 -4.17 9.37 -5.49
C ILE A 213 -3.76 9.38 -4.03
N GLU A 214 -4.23 10.37 -3.32
CA GLU A 214 -4.03 10.57 -1.89
C GLU A 214 -5.38 10.57 -1.19
N PHE A 215 -5.53 9.75 -0.15
CA PHE A 215 -6.71 9.66 0.70
C PHE A 215 -6.35 10.13 2.10
N GLY A 216 -7.22 10.89 2.72
CA GLY A 216 -7.02 11.31 4.09
C GLY A 216 -8.27 11.82 4.76
N SER A 217 -8.07 12.19 6.03
CA SER A 217 -9.09 12.81 6.89
C SER A 217 -8.82 14.29 7.04
N SER A 218 -9.88 15.07 7.21
CA SER A 218 -9.84 16.48 7.57
C SER A 218 -10.84 16.80 8.67
N THR A 219 -10.73 17.98 9.27
CA THR A 219 -11.72 18.49 10.23
C THR A 219 -12.77 19.33 9.50
N GLY A 220 -14.01 19.33 10.00
CA GLY A 220 -15.11 20.12 9.47
C GLY A 220 -16.17 19.31 8.74
N THR A 221 -17.00 19.99 7.95
CA THR A 221 -18.14 19.38 7.24
C THR A 221 -17.72 18.29 6.29
N TYR A 222 -16.68 18.52 5.49
CA TYR A 222 -16.11 17.54 4.59
C TYR A 222 -14.90 16.90 5.30
N ASN A 223 -15.11 15.73 5.88
CA ASN A 223 -14.14 15.09 6.77
C ASN A 223 -13.29 14.00 6.10
N ARG A 224 -13.45 13.79 4.81
CA ARG A 224 -12.64 12.92 3.97
C ARG A 224 -12.31 13.59 2.65
N TYR A 225 -11.18 13.21 2.07
CA TYR A 225 -10.77 13.75 0.78
C TYR A 225 -10.00 12.75 -0.07
N TYR A 226 -10.04 12.94 -1.40
CA TYR A 226 -9.04 12.51 -2.34
C TYR A 226 -8.37 13.72 -2.98
N ASN A 227 -7.03 13.67 -3.06
CA ASN A 227 -6.27 14.52 -3.97
C ASN A 227 -5.70 13.63 -5.06
N ILE A 228 -6.00 13.93 -6.31
CA ILE A 228 -5.71 13.09 -7.46
C ILE A 228 -4.91 13.88 -8.47
N HIS A 229 -3.77 13.35 -8.88
CA HIS A 229 -2.95 13.84 -9.98
C HIS A 229 -2.81 12.71 -10.98
N PHE A 230 -3.30 12.88 -12.19
CA PHE A 230 -3.34 11.78 -13.16
C PHE A 230 -3.06 12.26 -14.57
N TYR A 231 -2.36 11.41 -15.31
CA TYR A 231 -2.09 11.64 -16.73
C TYR A 231 -3.26 11.16 -17.59
N TYR A 232 -3.79 12.06 -18.41
CA TYR A 232 -4.88 11.74 -19.33
C TYR A 232 -4.64 12.42 -20.68
N LEU A 233 -4.81 11.67 -21.77
CA LEU A 233 -4.46 12.06 -23.13
C LEU A 233 -2.98 12.45 -23.26
N THR A 234 -2.62 13.70 -23.06
CA THR A 234 -1.26 14.23 -23.28
C THR A 234 -0.73 15.06 -22.13
N GLU A 235 -1.48 15.20 -21.02
CA GLU A 235 -1.13 16.08 -19.94
C GLU A 235 -1.66 15.60 -18.57
N PHE A 236 -1.19 16.23 -17.49
CA PHE A 236 -1.66 15.96 -16.15
C PHE A 236 -2.89 16.79 -15.80
N TYR A 237 -3.77 16.16 -15.04
CA TYR A 237 -4.97 16.74 -14.44
C TYR A 237 -4.88 16.65 -12.94
N ASP A 238 -5.32 17.72 -12.25
CA ASP A 238 -5.47 17.73 -10.80
C ASP A 238 -6.96 17.77 -10.46
N ALA A 239 -7.40 16.78 -9.68
CA ALA A 239 -8.76 16.73 -9.15
C ALA A 239 -8.69 16.62 -7.62
N ASN A 240 -9.51 17.45 -6.95
CA ASN A 240 -9.70 17.37 -5.52
C ASN A 240 -11.16 16.97 -5.27
N VAL A 241 -11.36 15.98 -4.41
CA VAL A 241 -12.68 15.48 -4.00
C VAL A 241 -12.74 15.56 -2.49
N GLU A 242 -13.77 16.16 -1.93
CA GLU A 242 -14.02 16.20 -0.49
C GLU A 242 -15.47 15.79 -0.21
N TRP A 243 -15.67 15.02 0.86
CA TRP A 243 -17.02 14.58 1.22
C TRP A 243 -17.21 14.41 2.73
N SER A 244 -18.47 14.39 3.14
CA SER A 244 -18.90 14.10 4.50
C SER A 244 -19.28 12.63 4.63
N THR A 245 -18.72 11.94 5.62
CA THR A 245 -19.11 10.56 5.93
C THR A 245 -20.47 10.46 6.64
N THR A 246 -20.97 11.57 7.17
CA THR A 246 -22.24 11.63 7.91
C THR A 246 -23.38 12.24 7.10
N GLY A 247 -23.07 13.19 6.21
CA GLY A 247 -24.09 13.93 5.45
C GLY A 247 -24.26 13.48 4.00
N ILE A 248 -23.44 12.59 3.50
CA ILE A 248 -23.41 12.09 2.10
C ILE A 248 -23.23 13.24 1.07
N ILE A 249 -22.95 14.44 1.53
CA ILE A 249 -22.68 15.62 0.70
C ILE A 249 -21.20 15.68 0.37
N GLY A 250 -20.86 16.30 -0.74
CA GLY A 250 -19.46 16.48 -1.09
C GLY A 250 -19.25 17.54 -2.15
N ARG A 251 -18.01 17.63 -2.59
CA ARG A 251 -17.59 18.59 -3.61
C ARG A 251 -16.38 18.09 -4.37
N VAL A 252 -16.27 18.51 -5.60
CA VAL A 252 -15.15 18.21 -6.48
C VAL A 252 -14.63 19.48 -7.14
N LYS A 253 -13.35 19.50 -7.45
CA LYS A 253 -12.72 20.57 -8.20
C LYS A 253 -11.71 19.96 -9.18
N CYS A 254 -11.85 20.32 -10.46
CA CYS A 254 -10.90 19.99 -11.50
C CYS A 254 -10.98 21.06 -12.60
N ALA A 255 -10.02 21.97 -12.63
CA ALA A 255 -10.07 23.10 -13.56
C ALA A 255 -10.16 22.68 -15.03
N LYS A 256 -9.49 21.61 -15.40
CA LYS A 256 -9.50 21.12 -16.78
C LYS A 256 -10.80 20.44 -17.20
N PHE A 257 -11.55 19.89 -16.26
CA PHE A 257 -12.85 19.27 -16.56
C PHE A 257 -13.98 20.29 -16.51
N PHE A 258 -14.06 21.12 -15.46
CA PHE A 258 -15.15 22.08 -15.24
C PHE A 258 -14.93 23.40 -15.96
N GLY A 259 -13.69 23.71 -16.38
CA GLY A 259 -13.33 24.98 -17.02
C GLY A 259 -13.08 26.13 -16.05
N ASP A 260 -13.13 25.86 -14.74
CA ASP A 260 -12.86 26.80 -13.68
C ASP A 260 -12.12 26.15 -12.49
N SER A 261 -11.77 26.96 -11.48
CA SER A 261 -11.03 26.51 -10.29
C SER A 261 -11.86 26.57 -9.01
N VAL A 262 -13.19 26.58 -9.12
CA VAL A 262 -14.08 26.60 -7.96
C VAL A 262 -14.55 25.20 -7.59
N TRP A 263 -15.16 25.08 -6.41
CA TRP A 263 -15.76 23.84 -5.97
C TRP A 263 -17.14 23.64 -6.60
N HIS A 264 -17.39 22.44 -7.10
CA HIS A 264 -18.65 21.93 -7.61
C HIS A 264 -19.21 20.92 -6.62
N CYS A 265 -20.38 21.20 -6.05
CA CYS A 265 -20.91 20.45 -4.92
C CYS A 265 -22.10 19.60 -5.32
N TRP A 266 -22.36 18.54 -4.51
CA TRP A 266 -23.55 17.70 -4.59
C TRP A 266 -24.20 17.55 -3.21
N ASP A 267 -25.49 17.31 -3.20
CA ASP A 267 -26.29 17.06 -2.01
C ASP A 267 -26.33 15.56 -1.62
N ALA A 268 -27.10 15.23 -0.57
CA ALA A 268 -27.24 13.88 -0.05
C ALA A 268 -27.91 12.89 -1.04
N THR A 269 -28.48 13.36 -2.12
CA THR A 269 -29.09 12.56 -3.20
C THR A 269 -28.19 12.50 -4.45
N HIS A 270 -26.95 13.01 -4.34
CA HIS A 270 -25.94 13.14 -5.40
C HIS A 270 -26.28 14.17 -6.48
N VAL A 271 -27.33 14.98 -6.29
CA VAL A 271 -27.72 16.05 -7.23
C VAL A 271 -26.79 17.25 -7.04
N ASP A 272 -26.46 17.89 -8.16
CA ASP A 272 -25.63 19.11 -8.19
C ASP A 272 -26.28 20.21 -7.32
N ALA A 273 -25.49 20.78 -6.41
CA ALA A 273 -25.97 21.72 -5.40
C ALA A 273 -25.05 22.91 -5.24
N THR A 274 -25.58 23.97 -4.64
CA THR A 274 -24.77 25.12 -4.21
C THR A 274 -23.85 24.70 -3.06
N CYS A 275 -22.56 25.04 -3.15
CA CYS A 275 -21.60 24.71 -2.12
C CYS A 275 -21.92 25.37 -0.79
N VAL A 276 -21.97 24.57 0.27
CA VAL A 276 -22.08 25.09 1.63
C VAL A 276 -20.79 25.81 1.98
N THR A 277 -20.86 27.07 2.33
CA THR A 277 -19.70 27.82 2.87
C THR A 277 -19.26 27.20 4.20
N LYS A 278 -17.94 27.06 4.40
CA LYS A 278 -17.36 26.57 5.67
C LYS A 278 -17.75 27.45 6.83
#